data_c8d7fa8e4a35e32a760d0504f4ec7f8c
#
_entry.id   c8d7fa8e4a35e32a760d0504f4ec7f8c
#
_cell.length_a   1.000
_cell.length_b   1.000
_cell.length_c   1.000
_cell.angle_alpha   90.00
_cell.angle_beta   90.00
_cell.angle_gamma   90.00
#
_symmetry.space_group_name_H-M   'P 1'
#
loop_
_entity.id
_entity.type
_entity.pdbx_description
1 polymer ?
#
loop_
_entity_poly.entity_id
_entity_poly.type
_entity_poly.pdbx_seq_one_letter_code
_entity_poly.pdbx_strand_id
1 'polypeptide(L)'
;MHVSVDGFVCGPHDELDWVTKNDDEIGKFLIPDLQKTVDTMLLGRVLYQGFEQYWPMVPQDPKAPPELVEFSHWMADTSKLVFSNTLKEVKWKNSKLASSDPATTVQQMKNEPGGDMVIFGGAALAAYFTKNNLVDEYRLKLEPVVLGKGKPLFRDVKDRVKLKLVRSKAFESGVTVLCYEVIK
;
A
#
# COMPACT_ATOMS: atom_id res chain seq x y z
N MET A 1 -5.17 -0.37 0.29
CA MET A 1 -5.11 0.23 -1.07
C MET A 1 -6.45 0.85 -1.42
N HIS A 2 -6.47 2.01 -2.14
CA HIS A 2 -7.68 2.55 -2.74
C HIS A 2 -8.10 1.69 -3.94
N VAL A 3 -9.39 1.45 -4.05
CA VAL A 3 -9.97 0.59 -5.10
C VAL A 3 -11.33 1.16 -5.51
N SER A 4 -11.59 1.31 -6.80
CA SER A 4 -12.91 1.67 -7.32
C SER A 4 -13.91 0.51 -7.16
N VAL A 5 -15.21 0.79 -7.25
CA VAL A 5 -16.26 -0.26 -7.16
C VAL A 5 -16.06 -1.36 -8.20
N ASP A 6 -15.53 -1.01 -9.38
CA ASP A 6 -15.23 -1.93 -10.48
C ASP A 6 -13.78 -2.48 -10.47
N GLY A 7 -13.06 -2.32 -9.34
CA GLY A 7 -11.82 -3.05 -9.04
C GLY A 7 -10.51 -2.46 -9.56
N PHE A 8 -10.50 -1.19 -9.99
CA PHE A 8 -9.29 -0.51 -10.42
C PHE A 8 -8.61 0.23 -9.26
N VAL A 9 -7.28 0.29 -9.29
CA VAL A 9 -6.45 0.98 -8.27
C VAL A 9 -5.85 2.29 -8.76
N CYS A 10 -5.91 2.54 -10.05
CA CYS A 10 -5.60 3.83 -10.68
C CYS A 10 -6.21 3.85 -12.09
N GLY A 11 -6.29 5.04 -12.68
CA GLY A 11 -6.67 5.21 -14.08
C GLY A 11 -5.63 4.62 -15.05
N PRO A 12 -5.89 4.70 -16.38
CA PRO A 12 -4.99 4.15 -17.40
C PRO A 12 -3.58 4.74 -17.39
N HIS A 13 -3.45 6.01 -16.99
CA HIS A 13 -2.18 6.76 -16.92
C HIS A 13 -1.69 6.99 -15.48
N ASP A 14 -2.07 6.10 -14.54
CA ASP A 14 -1.76 6.16 -13.12
C ASP A 14 -2.45 7.30 -12.36
N GLU A 15 -3.56 7.84 -12.87
CA GLU A 15 -4.34 8.90 -12.22
C GLU A 15 -4.98 8.41 -10.92
N LEU A 16 -4.96 9.27 -9.90
CA LEU A 16 -5.55 9.08 -8.58
C LEU A 16 -6.43 10.27 -8.15
N ASP A 17 -6.93 11.05 -9.11
CA ASP A 17 -7.77 12.23 -8.88
C ASP A 17 -9.16 11.91 -8.31
N TRP A 18 -9.58 10.66 -8.46
CA TRP A 18 -10.84 10.09 -7.96
C TRP A 18 -10.77 9.58 -6.50
N VAL A 19 -9.59 9.53 -5.93
CA VAL A 19 -9.40 9.06 -4.54
C VAL A 19 -9.87 10.13 -3.56
N THR A 20 -10.68 9.72 -2.57
CA THR A 20 -11.09 10.59 -1.47
C THR A 20 -9.88 11.09 -0.70
N LYS A 21 -9.74 12.42 -0.64
CA LYS A 21 -8.64 13.10 0.05
C LYS A 21 -9.12 13.58 1.42
N ASN A 22 -8.20 13.68 2.37
CA ASN A 22 -8.43 14.30 3.68
C ASN A 22 -9.57 13.68 4.50
N ASP A 23 -9.71 12.35 4.47
CA ASP A 23 -10.61 11.63 5.36
C ASP A 23 -9.81 11.15 6.59
N ASP A 24 -9.74 12.00 7.61
CA ASP A 24 -9.00 11.74 8.85
C ASP A 24 -9.55 10.52 9.60
N GLU A 25 -10.85 10.22 9.46
CA GLU A 25 -11.46 9.06 10.12
C GLU A 25 -10.96 7.75 9.55
N ILE A 26 -10.73 7.68 8.23
CA ILE A 26 -10.12 6.50 7.59
C ILE A 26 -8.69 6.31 8.11
N GLY A 27 -7.94 7.41 8.24
CA GLY A 27 -6.59 7.40 8.82
C GLY A 27 -6.62 6.84 10.24
N LYS A 28 -7.44 7.39 11.12
CA LYS A 28 -7.63 6.93 12.51
C LYS A 28 -8.08 5.48 12.61
N PHE A 29 -8.77 4.96 11.62
CA PHE A 29 -9.22 3.57 11.60
C PHE A 29 -8.12 2.58 11.17
N LEU A 30 -7.19 2.96 10.29
CA LEU A 30 -6.21 2.05 9.68
C LEU A 30 -4.78 2.23 10.19
N ILE A 31 -4.36 3.47 10.44
CA ILE A 31 -2.95 3.80 10.72
C ILE A 31 -2.44 3.20 12.03
N PRO A 32 -3.18 3.25 13.16
CA PRO A 32 -2.67 2.73 14.43
C PRO A 32 -2.29 1.24 14.38
N ASP A 33 -3.07 0.43 13.67
CA ASP A 33 -2.75 -0.99 13.50
C ASP A 33 -1.49 -1.20 12.66
N LEU A 34 -1.33 -0.40 11.57
CA LEU A 34 -0.12 -0.46 10.74
C LEU A 34 1.12 -0.05 11.52
N GLN A 35 1.05 1.05 12.26
CA GLN A 35 2.18 1.55 13.06
C GLN A 35 2.62 0.57 14.15
N LYS A 36 1.68 -0.25 14.65
CA LYS A 36 1.95 -1.22 15.71
C LYS A 36 2.66 -2.48 15.23
N THR A 37 2.36 -2.94 14.02
CA THR A 37 2.81 -4.26 13.55
C THR A 37 3.78 -4.22 12.38
N VAL A 38 3.75 -3.16 11.56
CA VAL A 38 4.56 -3.08 10.35
C VAL A 38 5.96 -2.58 10.64
N ASP A 39 6.96 -3.33 10.22
CA ASP A 39 8.37 -2.95 10.26
C ASP A 39 9.00 -2.73 8.88
N THR A 40 8.35 -3.19 7.81
CA THR A 40 8.90 -3.10 6.45
C THR A 40 7.83 -2.69 5.42
N MET A 41 8.18 -1.71 4.59
CA MET A 41 7.38 -1.31 3.42
C MET A 41 7.97 -1.92 2.16
N LEU A 42 7.12 -2.54 1.35
CA LEU A 42 7.47 -3.09 0.04
C LEU A 42 7.01 -2.11 -1.04
N LEU A 43 7.94 -1.51 -1.76
CA LEU A 43 7.66 -0.41 -2.68
C LEU A 43 8.15 -0.74 -4.10
N GLY A 44 7.30 -0.49 -5.09
CA GLY A 44 7.72 -0.42 -6.48
C GLY A 44 8.33 0.96 -6.80
N ARG A 45 9.12 1.05 -7.87
CA ARG A 45 9.85 2.26 -8.27
C ARG A 45 9.00 3.53 -8.27
N VAL A 46 7.85 3.51 -8.93
CA VAL A 46 7.01 4.71 -9.11
C VAL A 46 6.50 5.23 -7.77
N LEU A 47 5.99 4.34 -6.92
CA LEU A 47 5.49 4.71 -5.60
C LEU A 47 6.64 5.18 -4.69
N TYR A 48 7.79 4.50 -4.73
CA TYR A 48 8.97 4.91 -3.99
C TYR A 48 9.37 6.35 -4.32
N GLN A 49 9.50 6.67 -5.61
CA GLN A 49 9.89 8.03 -6.05
C GLN A 49 8.89 9.10 -5.62
N GLY A 50 7.58 8.81 -5.69
CA GLY A 50 6.55 9.72 -5.19
C GLY A 50 6.64 9.92 -3.66
N PHE A 51 6.85 8.84 -2.92
CA PHE A 51 6.97 8.88 -1.45
C PHE A 51 8.25 9.58 -0.99
N GLU A 52 9.39 9.32 -1.64
CA GLU A 52 10.67 9.98 -1.38
C GLU A 52 10.59 11.51 -1.54
N GLN A 53 9.77 11.98 -2.49
CA GLN A 53 9.55 13.41 -2.69
C GLN A 53 8.54 14.01 -1.72
N TYR A 54 7.46 13.31 -1.44
CA TYR A 54 6.32 13.85 -0.68
C TYR A 54 6.55 13.82 0.84
N TRP A 55 6.87 12.64 1.41
CA TRP A 55 6.87 12.48 2.86
C TRP A 55 7.89 13.33 3.61
N PRO A 56 9.12 13.57 3.11
CA PRO A 56 10.07 14.48 3.76
C PRO A 56 9.63 15.94 3.77
N MET A 57 8.69 16.35 2.91
CA MET A 57 8.17 17.71 2.86
C MET A 57 7.06 17.96 3.88
N VAL A 58 6.35 16.92 4.32
CA VAL A 58 5.21 17.03 5.24
C VAL A 58 5.57 17.73 6.55
N PRO A 59 6.66 17.40 7.26
CA PRO A 59 7.04 18.11 8.50
C PRO A 59 7.49 19.55 8.27
N GLN A 60 7.75 19.95 7.04
CA GLN A 60 8.18 21.31 6.69
C GLN A 60 7.00 22.22 6.35
N ASP A 61 5.81 21.65 6.13
CA ASP A 61 4.59 22.44 5.90
C ASP A 61 3.98 22.86 7.26
N PRO A 62 3.96 24.18 7.58
CA PRO A 62 3.40 24.67 8.85
C PRO A 62 1.88 24.46 8.96
N LYS A 63 1.22 24.08 7.87
CA LYS A 63 -0.22 23.77 7.83
C LYS A 63 -0.53 22.26 7.88
N ALA A 64 0.50 21.42 7.90
CA ALA A 64 0.28 19.98 7.97
C ALA A 64 -0.38 19.59 9.31
N PRO A 65 -1.45 18.79 9.30
CA PRO A 65 -2.04 18.26 10.52
C PRO A 65 -1.01 17.48 11.35
N PRO A 66 -1.03 17.58 12.70
CA PRO A 66 -0.07 16.87 13.56
C PRO A 66 -0.03 15.37 13.30
N GLU A 67 -1.17 14.73 13.05
CA GLU A 67 -1.28 13.31 12.77
C GLU A 67 -0.58 12.93 11.45
N LEU A 68 -0.64 13.81 10.46
CA LEU A 68 0.06 13.60 9.18
C LEU A 68 1.58 13.73 9.36
N VAL A 69 2.02 14.66 10.20
CA VAL A 69 3.44 14.83 10.55
C VAL A 69 3.95 13.60 11.31
N GLU A 70 3.20 13.11 12.30
CA GLU A 70 3.54 11.89 13.03
C GLU A 70 3.64 10.68 12.09
N PHE A 71 2.65 10.51 11.20
CA PHE A 71 2.67 9.46 10.19
C PHE A 71 3.86 9.57 9.24
N SER A 72 4.26 10.80 8.87
CA SER A 72 5.42 11.01 8.00
C SER A 72 6.73 10.60 8.68
N HIS A 73 6.86 10.80 10.00
CA HIS A 73 8.00 10.32 10.77
C HIS A 73 8.04 8.80 10.81
N TRP A 74 6.90 8.15 11.07
CA TRP A 74 6.80 6.70 11.02
C TRP A 74 7.16 6.16 9.61
N MET A 75 6.68 6.81 8.54
CA MET A 75 7.05 6.48 7.16
C MET A 75 8.55 6.58 6.91
N ALA A 76 9.22 7.59 7.49
CA ALA A 76 10.67 7.77 7.38
C ALA A 76 11.45 6.70 8.16
N ASP A 77 10.96 6.33 9.35
CA ASP A 77 11.65 5.42 10.27
C ASP A 77 11.47 3.94 9.92
N THR A 78 10.33 3.55 9.36
CA THR A 78 10.06 2.18 8.90
C THR A 78 11.03 1.79 7.77
N SER A 79 11.51 0.55 7.74
CA SER A 79 12.35 0.01 6.66
C SER A 79 11.61 0.00 5.32
N LYS A 80 12.31 0.28 4.23
CA LYS A 80 11.75 0.26 2.87
C LYS A 80 12.58 -0.63 1.97
N LEU A 81 11.93 -1.64 1.40
CA LEU A 81 12.52 -2.50 0.38
C LEU A 81 11.94 -2.12 -0.99
N VAL A 82 12.80 -1.64 -1.88
CA VAL A 82 12.41 -1.10 -3.18
C VAL A 82 12.72 -2.08 -4.29
N PHE A 83 11.69 -2.50 -5.02
CA PHE A 83 11.81 -3.39 -6.17
C PHE A 83 11.87 -2.58 -7.46
N SER A 84 13.03 -2.61 -8.12
CA SER A 84 13.25 -1.88 -9.37
C SER A 84 14.40 -2.49 -10.18
N ASN A 85 14.18 -2.64 -11.48
CA ASN A 85 15.23 -3.02 -12.43
C ASN A 85 15.97 -1.81 -13.03
N THR A 86 15.53 -0.60 -12.75
CA THR A 86 16.03 0.62 -13.39
C THR A 86 16.66 1.62 -12.43
N LEU A 87 16.24 1.66 -11.16
CA LEU A 87 16.89 2.49 -10.15
C LEU A 87 18.29 1.96 -9.84
N LYS A 88 19.24 2.86 -9.76
CA LYS A 88 20.64 2.57 -9.39
C LYS A 88 20.87 2.77 -7.89
N GLU A 89 20.11 3.68 -7.27
CA GLU A 89 20.23 4.03 -5.86
C GLU A 89 18.86 4.45 -5.30
N VAL A 90 18.74 4.43 -3.97
CA VAL A 90 17.64 4.94 -3.19
C VAL A 90 18.19 5.84 -2.07
N LYS A 91 17.59 7.03 -1.86
CA LYS A 91 18.14 8.07 -0.98
C LYS A 91 17.30 8.32 0.26
N TRP A 92 16.03 7.92 0.23
CA TRP A 92 15.17 8.13 1.38
C TRP A 92 15.62 7.26 2.55
N LYS A 93 15.57 7.83 3.77
CA LYS A 93 15.99 7.19 5.02
C LYS A 93 15.44 5.76 5.12
N ASN A 94 16.27 4.82 5.58
CA ASN A 94 15.93 3.42 5.78
C ASN A 94 15.41 2.69 4.52
N SER A 95 15.88 3.11 3.33
CA SER A 95 15.54 2.46 2.07
C SER A 95 16.71 1.64 1.54
N LYS A 96 16.40 0.50 0.92
CA LYS A 96 17.38 -0.31 0.16
C LYS A 96 16.74 -0.87 -1.11
N LEU A 97 17.54 -1.06 -2.16
CA LEU A 97 17.13 -1.80 -3.34
C LEU A 97 17.13 -3.30 -3.02
N ALA A 98 16.08 -3.99 -3.48
CA ALA A 98 16.07 -5.44 -3.47
C ALA A 98 17.09 -5.98 -4.46
N SER A 99 17.85 -7.00 -4.07
CA SER A 99 18.91 -7.62 -4.88
C SER A 99 18.43 -8.83 -5.66
N SER A 100 17.22 -9.31 -5.41
CA SER A 100 16.67 -10.51 -6.02
C SER A 100 15.19 -10.34 -6.40
N ASP A 101 14.62 -11.35 -7.02
CA ASP A 101 13.23 -11.41 -7.43
C ASP A 101 12.29 -11.11 -6.25
N PRO A 102 11.22 -10.32 -6.45
CA PRO A 102 10.32 -9.91 -5.37
C PRO A 102 9.68 -11.09 -4.62
N ALA A 103 9.26 -12.15 -5.32
CA ALA A 103 8.61 -13.28 -4.67
C ALA A 103 9.58 -14.06 -3.79
N THR A 104 10.79 -14.34 -4.30
CA THR A 104 11.86 -15.00 -3.55
C THR A 104 12.24 -14.19 -2.31
N THR A 105 12.41 -12.89 -2.47
CA THR A 105 12.75 -11.99 -1.35
C THR A 105 11.70 -12.01 -0.25
N VAL A 106 10.43 -11.81 -0.61
CA VAL A 106 9.33 -11.80 0.37
C VAL A 106 9.14 -13.15 1.03
N GLN A 107 9.30 -14.26 0.28
CA GLN A 107 9.20 -15.60 0.84
C GLN A 107 10.31 -15.87 1.88
N GLN A 108 11.51 -15.41 1.63
CA GLN A 108 12.62 -15.49 2.58
C GLN A 108 12.33 -14.67 3.84
N MET A 109 11.91 -13.41 3.67
CA MET A 109 11.57 -12.54 4.80
C MET A 109 10.43 -13.10 5.66
N LYS A 110 9.43 -13.74 5.05
CA LYS A 110 8.34 -14.40 5.80
C LYS A 110 8.81 -15.58 6.67
N ASN A 111 9.94 -16.17 6.38
CA ASN A 111 10.53 -17.27 7.16
C ASN A 111 11.47 -16.77 8.27
N GLU A 112 11.74 -15.46 8.33
CA GLU A 112 12.56 -14.84 9.35
C GLU A 112 11.70 -14.17 10.43
N PRO A 113 12.17 -14.06 11.67
CA PRO A 113 11.49 -13.25 12.69
C PRO A 113 11.40 -11.79 12.27
N GLY A 114 10.22 -11.19 12.39
CA GLY A 114 9.99 -9.80 12.04
C GLY A 114 8.54 -9.39 12.25
N GLY A 115 8.24 -8.12 12.00
CA GLY A 115 6.89 -7.59 11.94
C GLY A 115 6.22 -7.81 10.59
N ASP A 116 5.08 -7.14 10.41
CA ASP A 116 4.35 -7.22 9.16
C ASP A 116 5.06 -6.44 8.04
N MET A 117 4.94 -6.94 6.82
CA MET A 117 5.33 -6.22 5.60
C MET A 117 4.11 -5.59 4.96
N VAL A 118 4.17 -4.32 4.57
CA VAL A 118 3.04 -3.61 3.96
C VAL A 118 3.34 -3.17 2.52
N ILE A 119 2.31 -3.28 1.66
CA ILE A 119 2.26 -2.69 0.33
C ILE A 119 1.21 -1.57 0.34
N PHE A 120 1.62 -0.31 0.30
CA PHE A 120 0.68 0.81 0.25
C PHE A 120 0.02 1.00 -1.12
N GLY A 121 0.66 0.52 -2.18
CA GLY A 121 0.19 0.71 -3.53
C GLY A 121 1.18 0.17 -4.56
N GLY A 122 0.98 0.62 -5.82
CA GLY A 122 1.70 0.07 -6.96
C GLY A 122 0.98 -1.15 -7.52
N ALA A 123 0.03 -0.91 -8.44
CA ALA A 123 -0.82 -1.94 -9.05
C ALA A 123 -0.04 -3.18 -9.51
N ALA A 124 1.13 -2.96 -10.14
CA ALA A 124 1.96 -4.05 -10.65
C ALA A 124 2.54 -4.93 -9.53
N LEU A 125 3.05 -4.32 -8.45
CA LEU A 125 3.65 -5.08 -7.34
C LEU A 125 2.58 -5.83 -6.55
N ALA A 126 1.45 -5.19 -6.26
CA ALA A 126 0.32 -5.82 -5.56
C ALA A 126 -0.24 -7.01 -6.36
N ALA A 127 -0.46 -6.83 -7.67
CA ALA A 127 -0.91 -7.92 -8.55
C ALA A 127 0.13 -9.06 -8.61
N TYR A 128 1.42 -8.74 -8.66
CA TYR A 128 2.49 -9.73 -8.66
C TYR A 128 2.48 -10.57 -7.38
N PHE A 129 2.36 -9.95 -6.20
CA PHE A 129 2.32 -10.70 -4.94
C PHE A 129 1.02 -11.47 -4.76
N THR A 130 -0.11 -10.94 -5.21
CA THR A 130 -1.39 -11.67 -5.22
C THR A 130 -1.28 -12.94 -6.07
N LYS A 131 -0.77 -12.81 -7.30
CA LYS A 131 -0.58 -13.94 -8.22
C LYS A 131 0.33 -15.04 -7.67
N ASN A 132 1.30 -14.67 -6.83
CA ASN A 132 2.25 -15.60 -6.21
C ASN A 132 1.81 -16.07 -4.81
N ASN A 133 0.55 -15.81 -4.39
CA ASN A 133 -0.01 -16.19 -3.08
C ASN A 133 0.82 -15.67 -1.88
N LEU A 134 1.42 -14.49 -2.01
CA LEU A 134 2.27 -13.90 -0.98
C LEU A 134 1.55 -12.90 -0.08
N VAL A 135 0.32 -12.52 -0.43
CA VAL A 135 -0.50 -11.62 0.37
C VAL A 135 -1.29 -12.42 1.39
N ASP A 136 -1.25 -12.03 2.66
CA ASP A 136 -2.01 -12.65 3.75
C ASP A 136 -3.25 -11.85 4.12
N GLU A 137 -3.19 -10.51 3.98
CA GLU A 137 -4.28 -9.60 4.32
C GLU A 137 -4.46 -8.52 3.25
N TYR A 138 -5.71 -8.21 2.93
CA TYR A 138 -6.09 -7.07 2.09
C TYR A 138 -6.83 -6.03 2.92
N ARG A 139 -6.32 -4.80 2.96
CA ARG A 139 -7.01 -3.61 3.51
C ARG A 139 -7.39 -2.70 2.34
N LEU A 140 -8.63 -2.80 1.91
CA LEU A 140 -9.15 -2.11 0.74
C LEU A 140 -9.95 -0.89 1.18
N LYS A 141 -9.65 0.28 0.62
CA LYS A 141 -10.49 1.46 0.69
C LYS A 141 -11.32 1.49 -0.58
N LEU A 142 -12.56 1.02 -0.48
CA LEU A 142 -13.49 0.99 -1.60
C LEU A 142 -14.05 2.40 -1.78
N GLU A 143 -13.63 3.05 -2.83
CA GLU A 143 -14.07 4.40 -3.20
C GLU A 143 -15.43 4.36 -3.89
N PRO A 144 -16.33 5.32 -3.64
CA PRO A 144 -17.67 5.33 -4.22
C PRO A 144 -17.67 5.82 -5.68
N VAL A 145 -16.89 5.15 -6.52
CA VAL A 145 -16.72 5.51 -7.94
C VAL A 145 -16.58 4.27 -8.82
N VAL A 146 -17.09 4.36 -10.05
CA VAL A 146 -16.85 3.43 -11.14
C VAL A 146 -15.96 4.09 -12.17
N LEU A 147 -14.81 3.53 -12.47
CA LEU A 147 -13.84 4.11 -13.42
C LEU A 147 -14.06 3.65 -14.85
N GLY A 148 -14.59 2.44 -15.06
CA GLY A 148 -14.80 1.85 -16.38
C GLY A 148 -13.52 1.40 -17.09
N LYS A 149 -12.37 2.01 -16.77
CA LYS A 149 -11.05 1.65 -17.29
C LYS A 149 -9.95 2.05 -16.32
N GLY A 150 -8.85 1.29 -16.29
CA GLY A 150 -7.73 1.54 -15.38
C GLY A 150 -6.84 0.32 -15.21
N LYS A 151 -6.01 0.34 -14.17
CA LYS A 151 -5.17 -0.80 -13.79
C LYS A 151 -5.88 -1.57 -12.68
N PRO A 152 -6.32 -2.82 -12.93
CA PRO A 152 -7.04 -3.61 -11.95
C PRO A 152 -6.12 -4.08 -10.81
N LEU A 153 -6.67 -4.19 -9.59
CA LEU A 153 -5.96 -4.75 -8.43
C LEU A 153 -5.61 -6.23 -8.65
N PHE A 154 -6.57 -7.01 -9.12
CA PHE A 154 -6.46 -8.46 -9.27
C PHE A 154 -6.19 -8.87 -10.73
N ARG A 155 -5.08 -8.36 -11.28
CA ARG A 155 -4.66 -8.71 -12.63
C ARG A 155 -3.90 -10.04 -12.65
N ASP A 156 -4.19 -10.86 -13.66
CA ASP A 156 -3.49 -12.13 -13.95
C ASP A 156 -3.54 -13.16 -12.78
N VAL A 157 -4.54 -13.05 -11.91
CA VAL A 157 -4.80 -14.05 -10.88
C VAL A 157 -5.42 -15.29 -11.57
N LYS A 158 -4.73 -16.43 -11.51
CA LYS A 158 -5.17 -17.66 -12.19
C LYS A 158 -6.15 -18.46 -11.36
N ASP A 159 -5.89 -18.57 -10.08
CA ASP A 159 -6.66 -19.37 -9.15
C ASP A 159 -7.51 -18.51 -8.23
N ARG A 160 -8.62 -19.04 -7.76
CA ARG A 160 -9.47 -18.34 -6.80
C ARG A 160 -8.76 -18.15 -5.48
N VAL A 161 -8.66 -16.92 -5.01
CA VAL A 161 -8.20 -16.59 -3.66
C VAL A 161 -9.44 -16.42 -2.78
N LYS A 162 -9.59 -17.31 -1.79
CA LYS A 162 -10.69 -17.20 -0.82
C LYS A 162 -10.33 -16.18 0.25
N LEU A 163 -11.27 -15.30 0.58
CA LEU A 163 -11.10 -14.24 1.54
C LEU A 163 -12.14 -14.36 2.65
N LYS A 164 -11.71 -14.12 3.90
CA LYS A 164 -12.57 -14.00 5.07
C LYS A 164 -12.60 -12.54 5.50
N LEU A 165 -13.78 -11.93 5.53
CA LEU A 165 -13.95 -10.59 6.07
C LEU A 165 -13.67 -10.61 7.58
N VAL A 166 -12.72 -9.77 8.01
CA VAL A 166 -12.32 -9.62 9.42
C VAL A 166 -12.92 -8.35 10.01
N ARG A 167 -12.87 -7.25 9.25
CA ARG A 167 -13.35 -5.94 9.70
C ARG A 167 -13.83 -5.11 8.51
N SER A 168 -14.91 -4.34 8.73
CA SER A 168 -15.36 -3.36 7.76
C SER A 168 -15.92 -2.12 8.46
N LYS A 169 -15.81 -0.95 7.80
CA LYS A 169 -16.43 0.30 8.24
C LYS A 169 -16.77 1.16 7.02
N ALA A 170 -18.01 1.66 6.97
CA ALA A 170 -18.40 2.71 6.04
C ALA A 170 -18.20 4.08 6.72
N PHE A 171 -17.78 5.07 5.92
CA PHE A 171 -17.49 6.43 6.35
C PHE A 171 -18.47 7.42 5.71
N GLU A 172 -18.63 8.61 6.29
CA GLU A 172 -19.51 9.67 5.75
C GLU A 172 -19.09 10.14 4.35
N SER A 173 -17.81 10.02 4.01
CA SER A 173 -17.28 10.28 2.68
C SER A 173 -17.81 9.33 1.60
N GLY A 174 -18.53 8.26 1.98
CA GLY A 174 -18.97 7.19 1.10
C GLY A 174 -17.93 6.08 0.92
N VAL A 175 -16.70 6.27 1.36
CA VAL A 175 -15.66 5.23 1.34
C VAL A 175 -16.03 4.11 2.29
N THR A 176 -15.82 2.87 1.86
CA THR A 176 -15.93 1.70 2.75
C THR A 176 -14.58 1.02 2.87
N VAL A 177 -14.10 0.85 4.10
CA VAL A 177 -12.89 0.05 4.35
C VAL A 177 -13.28 -1.40 4.58
N LEU A 178 -12.62 -2.30 3.88
CA LEU A 178 -12.77 -3.74 3.96
C LEU A 178 -11.41 -4.38 4.29
N CYS A 179 -11.34 -5.11 5.40
CA CYS A 179 -10.16 -5.87 5.79
C CYS A 179 -10.46 -7.36 5.66
N TYR A 180 -9.70 -8.04 4.81
CA TYR A 180 -9.85 -9.46 4.53
C TYR A 180 -8.58 -10.22 4.86
N GLU A 181 -8.70 -11.39 5.48
CA GLU A 181 -7.65 -12.40 5.54
C GLU A 181 -7.77 -13.37 4.37
N VAL A 182 -6.63 -13.80 3.85
CA VAL A 182 -6.56 -14.88 2.84
C VAL A 182 -6.73 -16.22 3.55
N ILE A 183 -7.69 -17.02 3.11
CA ILE A 183 -7.88 -18.40 3.59
C ILE A 183 -6.90 -19.29 2.79
N LYS A 184 -5.89 -19.81 3.47
CA LYS A 184 -4.91 -20.77 2.93
C LYS A 184 -5.43 -22.19 2.99
#